data_d9bd8ab895336329c99d239b3e011c45
#
_entry.id   d9bd8ab895336329c99d239b3e011c45
#
_cell.length_a   1.000
_cell.length_b   1.000
_cell.length_c   1.000
_cell.angle_alpha   90.00
_cell.angle_beta   90.00
_cell.angle_gamma   90.00
#
_symmetry.space_group_name_H-M   'P 1'
#
loop_
_entity.id
_entity.type
_entity.pdbx_description
1 polymer ?
#
loop_
_entity_poly.entity_id
_entity_poly.type
_entity_poly.pdbx_seq_one_letter_code
_entity_poly.pdbx_strand_id
1 'polypeptide(L)'
;MQINEAKAALTALQAKLSAYNHAMSLLYYDGATTAPKGTAANRAQTMSVLSEESYRLSTSPETLELLEFLDANPDALDVHEKRIVYLALKGVREMKKIPIEEYVAYQQLVVEAEDVWHTAKEKSDFAMFAPYLEKIFDTNRRFAGYCAPEKNPYDYCLDNFEDGLTMADCDAFFSALRSRIVPLLQKIAVRPQVDDACLYGHFDEPAQHKFALALMETIGLDMDHCGLGTTEHPFTTSLGSHHDVRITTNFKVGTFASSMYSVIHEGGHALYDMNSDDSMAYTLLDGGVSMGIHESQSRFYENLLGRSRAFVELVFPRMIDAFPQLASYTPEQIWRAVNRVEPSLIRTEADEVTYCLHVMVRYELEKRVMAGELAVADLPAEWNRLYREYLGIEVPCDREGILQDSHWSGGLIGYFPSYALGSAYGAQLLAKMKETVDVDACLRSGDFSPINAWNREHIWRHGCLHKPGELLTSALGGAFDPAYYTDYLEQKFGEIYGI
;
A
#
# COMPACT_ATOMS: atom_id res chain seq x y z
N MET A 1 -3.98 -5.87 -40.80
CA MET A 1 -4.90 -6.43 -39.77
C MET A 1 -6.25 -5.73 -39.88
N GLN A 2 -7.38 -6.42 -39.71
CA GLN A 2 -8.69 -5.78 -39.63
C GLN A 2 -8.97 -5.38 -38.16
N ILE A 3 -9.69 -4.28 -37.94
CA ILE A 3 -9.89 -3.74 -36.59
C ILE A 3 -10.62 -4.75 -35.66
N ASN A 4 -11.64 -5.45 -36.13
CA ASN A 4 -12.36 -6.46 -35.34
C ASN A 4 -11.50 -7.67 -34.99
N GLU A 5 -10.60 -8.08 -35.88
CA GLU A 5 -9.63 -9.15 -35.62
C GLU A 5 -8.62 -8.70 -34.56
N ALA A 6 -8.16 -7.43 -34.62
CA ALA A 6 -7.26 -6.87 -33.64
C ALA A 6 -7.88 -6.77 -32.23
N LYS A 7 -9.14 -6.34 -32.13
CA LYS A 7 -9.88 -6.32 -30.86
C LYS A 7 -10.03 -7.73 -30.27
N ALA A 8 -10.41 -8.71 -31.08
CA ALA A 8 -10.50 -10.10 -30.65
C ALA A 8 -9.14 -10.65 -30.18
N ALA A 9 -8.05 -10.29 -30.88
CA ALA A 9 -6.70 -10.65 -30.48
C ALA A 9 -6.27 -10.00 -29.16
N LEU A 10 -6.63 -8.71 -28.92
CA LEU A 10 -6.39 -8.04 -27.66
C LEU A 10 -7.10 -8.74 -26.49
N THR A 11 -8.37 -9.09 -26.66
CA THR A 11 -9.15 -9.83 -25.64
C THR A 11 -8.49 -11.17 -25.33
N ALA A 12 -8.08 -11.92 -26.36
CA ALA A 12 -7.41 -13.21 -26.18
C ALA A 12 -6.03 -13.08 -25.49
N LEU A 13 -5.30 -12.01 -25.79
CA LEU A 13 -4.04 -11.69 -25.14
C LEU A 13 -4.24 -11.42 -23.65
N GLN A 14 -5.21 -10.55 -23.30
CA GLN A 14 -5.52 -10.22 -21.90
C GLN A 14 -5.90 -11.47 -21.11
N ALA A 15 -6.77 -12.32 -21.64
CA ALA A 15 -7.18 -13.57 -21.00
C ALA A 15 -5.99 -14.52 -20.72
N LYS A 16 -5.03 -14.61 -21.64
CA LYS A 16 -3.82 -15.42 -21.43
C LYS A 16 -2.91 -14.83 -20.35
N LEU A 17 -2.68 -13.52 -20.38
CA LEU A 17 -1.84 -12.84 -19.37
C LEU A 17 -2.46 -12.95 -17.98
N SER A 18 -3.78 -12.79 -17.86
CA SER A 18 -4.51 -13.01 -16.62
C SER A 18 -4.37 -14.45 -16.11
N ALA A 19 -4.43 -15.47 -16.98
CA ALA A 19 -4.22 -16.86 -16.58
C ALA A 19 -2.79 -17.13 -16.04
N TYR A 20 -1.76 -16.55 -16.67
CA TYR A 20 -0.39 -16.62 -16.14
C TYR A 20 -0.28 -15.93 -14.79
N ASN A 21 -0.86 -14.73 -14.66
CA ASN A 21 -0.87 -13.99 -13.39
C ASN A 21 -1.56 -14.79 -12.29
N HIS A 22 -2.73 -15.38 -12.57
CA HIS A 22 -3.44 -16.26 -11.62
C HIS A 22 -2.53 -17.40 -11.12
N ALA A 23 -1.89 -18.14 -12.03
CA ALA A 23 -1.02 -19.24 -11.67
C ALA A 23 0.18 -18.78 -10.79
N MET A 24 0.80 -17.64 -11.14
CA MET A 24 1.93 -17.08 -10.39
C MET A 24 1.50 -16.54 -9.03
N SER A 25 0.39 -15.81 -8.94
CA SER A 25 -0.16 -15.28 -7.69
C SER A 25 -0.57 -16.40 -6.73
N LEU A 26 -1.16 -17.49 -7.25
CA LEU A 26 -1.50 -18.66 -6.44
C LEU A 26 -0.24 -19.36 -5.88
N LEU A 27 0.81 -19.53 -6.71
CA LEU A 27 2.09 -20.08 -6.26
C LEU A 27 2.77 -19.19 -5.24
N TYR A 28 2.68 -17.87 -5.39
CA TYR A 28 3.21 -16.91 -4.42
C TYR A 28 2.44 -17.02 -3.10
N TYR A 29 1.11 -16.98 -3.15
CA TYR A 29 0.25 -17.08 -1.96
C TYR A 29 0.48 -18.38 -1.19
N ASP A 30 0.50 -19.53 -1.89
CA ASP A 30 0.80 -20.83 -1.28
C ASP A 30 2.18 -20.81 -0.61
N GLY A 31 3.18 -20.23 -1.29
CA GLY A 31 4.55 -20.10 -0.78
C GLY A 31 4.65 -19.26 0.49
N ALA A 32 3.83 -18.23 0.60
CA ALA A 32 3.81 -17.33 1.75
C ALA A 32 2.98 -17.87 2.93
N THR A 33 2.09 -18.85 2.70
CA THR A 33 1.10 -19.30 3.69
C THR A 33 1.25 -20.78 4.08
N THR A 34 1.01 -21.71 3.14
CA THR A 34 0.80 -23.14 3.44
C THR A 34 1.89 -24.07 2.94
N ALA A 35 2.69 -23.63 1.97
CA ALA A 35 3.71 -24.50 1.37
C ALA A 35 4.78 -24.96 2.38
N PRO A 36 5.12 -26.24 2.39
CA PRO A 36 6.23 -26.73 3.22
C PRO A 36 7.56 -26.02 2.89
N LYS A 37 8.34 -25.69 3.91
CA LYS A 37 9.60 -24.92 3.76
C LYS A 37 10.59 -25.48 2.72
N GLY A 38 10.63 -26.80 2.55
CA GLY A 38 11.53 -27.46 1.59
C GLY A 38 11.10 -27.38 0.12
N THR A 39 9.94 -26.77 -0.21
CA THR A 39 9.40 -26.73 -1.57
C THR A 39 9.78 -25.47 -2.37
N ALA A 40 10.49 -24.53 -1.76
CA ALA A 40 10.80 -23.23 -2.35
C ALA A 40 11.51 -23.33 -3.72
N ALA A 41 12.51 -24.20 -3.86
CA ALA A 41 13.25 -24.37 -5.11
C ALA A 41 12.36 -24.91 -6.25
N ASN A 42 11.46 -25.87 -5.95
CA ASN A 42 10.51 -26.39 -6.93
C ASN A 42 9.52 -25.32 -7.41
N ARG A 43 9.00 -24.52 -6.48
CA ARG A 43 8.10 -23.39 -6.80
C ARG A 43 8.80 -22.31 -7.61
N ALA A 44 10.03 -21.94 -7.24
CA ALA A 44 10.84 -20.97 -7.97
C ALA A 44 11.09 -21.40 -9.42
N GLN A 45 11.38 -22.70 -9.67
CA GLN A 45 11.54 -23.23 -11.02
C GLN A 45 10.26 -23.08 -11.85
N THR A 46 9.09 -23.38 -11.29
CA THR A 46 7.81 -23.24 -11.98
C THR A 46 7.48 -21.75 -12.26
N MET A 47 7.67 -20.89 -11.25
CA MET A 47 7.45 -19.44 -11.41
C MET A 47 8.36 -18.83 -12.47
N SER A 48 9.61 -19.26 -12.54
CA SER A 48 10.56 -18.80 -13.59
C SER A 48 10.04 -19.10 -14.98
N VAL A 49 9.54 -20.31 -15.23
CA VAL A 49 8.97 -20.69 -16.54
C VAL A 49 7.73 -19.88 -16.87
N LEU A 50 6.79 -19.74 -15.91
CA LEU A 50 5.56 -18.98 -16.12
C LEU A 50 5.87 -17.48 -16.38
N SER A 51 6.79 -16.90 -15.63
CA SER A 51 7.22 -15.51 -15.81
C SER A 51 7.87 -15.29 -17.18
N GLU A 52 8.75 -16.22 -17.61
CA GLU A 52 9.39 -16.15 -18.93
C GLU A 52 8.35 -16.20 -20.05
N GLU A 53 7.38 -17.12 -20.01
CA GLU A 53 6.35 -17.23 -21.03
C GLU A 53 5.39 -16.03 -21.03
N SER A 54 5.00 -15.52 -19.84
CA SER A 54 4.19 -14.30 -19.73
C SER A 54 4.94 -13.09 -20.31
N TYR A 55 6.22 -12.94 -19.99
CA TYR A 55 7.06 -11.88 -20.54
C TYR A 55 7.19 -11.97 -22.07
N ARG A 56 7.48 -13.16 -22.62
CA ARG A 56 7.54 -13.36 -24.06
C ARG A 56 6.23 -13.00 -24.74
N LEU A 57 5.10 -13.42 -24.15
CA LEU A 57 3.79 -13.11 -24.69
C LEU A 57 3.51 -11.60 -24.72
N SER A 58 3.84 -10.89 -23.64
CA SER A 58 3.57 -9.45 -23.51
C SER A 58 4.50 -8.57 -24.38
N THR A 59 5.71 -9.05 -24.72
CA THR A 59 6.74 -8.28 -25.43
C THR A 59 7.04 -8.78 -26.84
N SER A 60 6.32 -9.81 -27.33
CA SER A 60 6.55 -10.38 -28.65
C SER A 60 6.36 -9.35 -29.77
N PRO A 61 7.03 -9.52 -30.92
CA PRO A 61 6.82 -8.63 -32.07
C PRO A 61 5.35 -8.59 -32.51
N GLU A 62 4.64 -9.70 -32.44
CA GLU A 62 3.23 -9.82 -32.80
C GLU A 62 2.34 -9.02 -31.83
N THR A 63 2.62 -9.09 -30.53
CA THR A 63 1.92 -8.30 -29.51
C THR A 63 2.15 -6.81 -29.70
N LEU A 64 3.39 -6.42 -30.00
CA LEU A 64 3.71 -5.02 -30.27
C LEU A 64 3.03 -4.50 -31.52
N GLU A 65 3.06 -5.25 -32.63
CA GLU A 65 2.38 -4.88 -33.85
C GLU A 65 0.86 -4.74 -33.64
N LEU A 66 0.26 -5.64 -32.85
CA LEU A 66 -1.14 -5.56 -32.44
C LEU A 66 -1.45 -4.28 -31.69
N LEU A 67 -0.68 -3.99 -30.63
CA LEU A 67 -0.89 -2.83 -29.77
C LEU A 67 -0.63 -1.51 -30.50
N GLU A 68 0.41 -1.43 -31.33
CA GLU A 68 0.71 -0.26 -32.16
C GLU A 68 -0.36 -0.02 -33.24
N PHE A 69 -0.90 -1.11 -33.84
CA PHE A 69 -2.03 -1.01 -34.77
C PHE A 69 -3.27 -0.44 -34.07
N LEU A 70 -3.62 -0.92 -32.87
CA LEU A 70 -4.76 -0.43 -32.11
C LEU A 70 -4.56 1.03 -31.66
N ASP A 71 -3.37 1.41 -31.19
CA ASP A 71 -3.00 2.77 -30.79
C ASP A 71 -3.12 3.78 -31.95
N ALA A 72 -2.80 3.32 -33.16
CA ALA A 72 -2.94 4.12 -34.39
C ALA A 72 -4.39 4.28 -34.88
N ASN A 73 -5.35 3.53 -34.31
CA ASN A 73 -6.78 3.56 -34.68
C ASN A 73 -7.70 3.85 -33.48
N PRO A 74 -7.47 4.93 -32.69
CA PRO A 74 -8.15 5.15 -31.43
C PRO A 74 -9.67 5.39 -31.57
N ASP A 75 -10.12 5.92 -32.70
CA ASP A 75 -11.55 6.19 -32.94
C ASP A 75 -12.38 4.89 -33.08
N ALA A 76 -11.74 3.77 -33.34
CA ALA A 76 -12.39 2.47 -33.42
C ALA A 76 -12.45 1.74 -32.08
N LEU A 77 -11.79 2.26 -31.03
CA LEU A 77 -11.70 1.68 -29.70
C LEU A 77 -12.69 2.34 -28.75
N ASP A 78 -13.28 1.54 -27.86
CA ASP A 78 -14.02 2.07 -26.71
C ASP A 78 -13.03 2.58 -25.62
N VAL A 79 -13.60 3.09 -24.52
CA VAL A 79 -12.80 3.69 -23.44
C VAL A 79 -11.92 2.65 -22.73
N HIS A 80 -12.40 1.42 -22.53
CA HIS A 80 -11.64 0.33 -21.90
C HIS A 80 -10.51 -0.13 -22.81
N GLU A 81 -10.79 -0.39 -24.07
CA GLU A 81 -9.80 -0.81 -25.06
C GLU A 81 -8.66 0.22 -25.20
N LYS A 82 -9.02 1.52 -25.26
CA LYS A 82 -8.01 2.60 -25.29
C LYS A 82 -7.09 2.56 -24.06
N ARG A 83 -7.68 2.40 -22.88
CA ARG A 83 -6.89 2.38 -21.64
C ARG A 83 -6.02 1.13 -21.53
N ILE A 84 -6.52 -0.05 -21.91
CA ILE A 84 -5.74 -1.29 -21.96
C ILE A 84 -4.53 -1.13 -22.89
N VAL A 85 -4.77 -0.62 -24.11
CA VAL A 85 -3.69 -0.39 -25.09
C VAL A 85 -2.65 0.59 -24.54
N TYR A 86 -3.10 1.69 -23.92
CA TYR A 86 -2.21 2.68 -23.29
C TYR A 86 -1.33 2.03 -22.19
N LEU A 87 -1.93 1.29 -21.25
CA LEU A 87 -1.21 0.66 -20.14
C LEU A 87 -0.21 -0.39 -20.65
N ALA A 88 -0.64 -1.24 -21.59
CA ALA A 88 0.23 -2.26 -22.18
C ALA A 88 1.42 -1.63 -22.91
N LEU A 89 1.20 -0.57 -23.69
CA LEU A 89 2.27 0.11 -24.44
C LEU A 89 3.18 0.96 -23.53
N LYS A 90 2.65 1.58 -22.46
CA LYS A 90 3.47 2.36 -21.51
C LYS A 90 4.63 1.52 -20.99
N GLY A 91 4.35 0.35 -20.41
CA GLY A 91 5.38 -0.53 -19.84
C GLY A 91 6.40 -1.02 -20.89
N VAL A 92 5.93 -1.44 -22.07
CA VAL A 92 6.83 -1.93 -23.12
C VAL A 92 7.69 -0.81 -23.71
N ARG A 93 7.12 0.39 -23.94
CA ARG A 93 7.86 1.54 -24.47
C ARG A 93 8.94 2.01 -23.49
N GLU A 94 8.68 1.97 -22.20
CA GLU A 94 9.68 2.30 -21.17
C GLU A 94 10.81 1.27 -21.14
N MET A 95 10.49 -0.02 -21.09
CA MET A 95 11.50 -1.08 -21.11
C MET A 95 12.41 -1.03 -22.36
N LYS A 96 11.85 -0.70 -23.54
CA LYS A 96 12.63 -0.59 -24.78
C LYS A 96 13.64 0.58 -24.78
N LYS A 97 13.45 1.60 -23.94
CA LYS A 97 14.39 2.72 -23.81
C LYS A 97 15.61 2.35 -22.96
N ILE A 98 15.49 1.34 -22.10
CA ILE A 98 16.57 0.90 -21.23
C ILE A 98 17.40 -0.15 -21.96
N PRO A 99 18.76 0.00 -22.04
CA PRO A 99 19.62 -1.04 -22.57
C PRO A 99 19.41 -2.37 -21.82
N ILE A 100 19.22 -3.45 -22.55
CA ILE A 100 18.87 -4.76 -21.96
C ILE A 100 19.93 -5.24 -20.97
N GLU A 101 21.20 -4.98 -21.25
CA GLU A 101 22.32 -5.36 -20.39
C GLU A 101 22.26 -4.62 -19.04
N GLU A 102 21.86 -3.34 -19.05
CA GLU A 102 21.70 -2.56 -17.83
C GLU A 102 20.47 -3.01 -17.03
N TYR A 103 19.38 -3.34 -17.71
CA TYR A 103 18.18 -3.89 -17.06
C TYR A 103 18.49 -5.22 -16.38
N VAL A 104 19.14 -6.16 -17.07
CA VAL A 104 19.53 -7.46 -16.50
C VAL A 104 20.50 -7.27 -15.32
N ALA A 105 21.48 -6.40 -15.45
CA ALA A 105 22.42 -6.11 -14.38
C ALA A 105 21.71 -5.49 -13.14
N TYR A 106 20.69 -4.66 -13.37
CA TYR A 106 19.91 -4.09 -12.29
C TYR A 106 19.07 -5.16 -11.54
N GLN A 107 18.43 -6.09 -12.27
CA GLN A 107 17.70 -7.20 -11.62
C GLN A 107 18.63 -8.06 -10.75
N GLN A 108 19.85 -8.35 -11.23
CA GLN A 108 20.85 -9.06 -10.44
C GLN A 108 21.29 -8.27 -9.20
N LEU A 109 21.51 -6.95 -9.37
CA LEU A 109 21.87 -6.05 -8.27
C LEU A 109 20.82 -6.04 -7.17
N VAL A 110 19.53 -6.00 -7.51
CA VAL A 110 18.43 -5.98 -6.53
C VAL A 110 18.39 -7.28 -5.72
N VAL A 111 18.52 -8.43 -6.38
CA VAL A 111 18.58 -9.74 -5.69
C VAL A 111 19.78 -9.81 -4.72
N GLU A 112 20.97 -9.42 -5.16
CA GLU A 112 22.16 -9.37 -4.31
C GLU A 112 22.01 -8.37 -3.16
N ALA A 113 21.40 -7.20 -3.43
CA ALA A 113 21.20 -6.15 -2.46
C ALA A 113 20.25 -6.58 -1.33
N GLU A 114 19.22 -7.38 -1.64
CA GLU A 114 18.29 -7.91 -0.64
C GLU A 114 18.99 -8.87 0.34
N ASP A 115 19.79 -9.81 -0.16
CA ASP A 115 20.58 -10.73 0.67
C ASP A 115 21.57 -9.97 1.57
N VAL A 116 22.25 -8.96 1.00
CA VAL A 116 23.20 -8.13 1.75
C VAL A 116 22.48 -7.27 2.79
N TRP A 117 21.31 -6.70 2.46
CA TRP A 117 20.50 -5.93 3.39
C TRP A 117 20.08 -6.78 4.60
N HIS A 118 19.62 -8.03 4.41
CA HIS A 118 19.29 -8.94 5.50
C HIS A 118 20.49 -9.11 6.44
N THR A 119 21.67 -9.39 5.88
CA THR A 119 22.91 -9.57 6.67
C THR A 119 23.32 -8.28 7.38
N ALA A 120 23.24 -7.13 6.71
CA ALA A 120 23.56 -5.80 7.27
C ALA A 120 22.62 -5.46 8.43
N LYS A 121 21.32 -5.75 8.28
CA LYS A 121 20.30 -5.54 9.32
C LYS A 121 20.56 -6.43 10.55
N GLU A 122 20.87 -7.70 10.36
CA GLU A 122 21.23 -8.60 11.47
C GLU A 122 22.45 -8.11 12.25
N LYS A 123 23.47 -7.62 11.53
CA LYS A 123 24.72 -7.10 12.13
C LYS A 123 24.61 -5.64 12.58
N SER A 124 23.53 -4.96 12.22
CA SER A 124 23.37 -3.52 12.42
C SER A 124 24.51 -2.70 11.82
N ASP A 125 24.89 -2.98 10.58
CA ASP A 125 26.03 -2.40 9.87
C ASP A 125 25.59 -1.91 8.47
N PHE A 126 25.22 -0.64 8.38
CA PHE A 126 24.83 0.00 7.13
C PHE A 126 25.95 0.04 6.09
N ALA A 127 27.21 0.12 6.53
CA ALA A 127 28.33 0.20 5.59
C ALA A 127 28.44 -1.02 4.68
N MET A 128 27.93 -2.18 5.10
CA MET A 128 27.82 -3.37 4.23
C MET A 128 26.84 -3.17 3.08
N PHE A 129 25.73 -2.49 3.32
CA PHE A 129 24.65 -2.29 2.34
C PHE A 129 24.86 -1.04 1.47
N ALA A 130 25.51 0.00 1.99
CA ALA A 130 25.70 1.29 1.33
C ALA A 130 26.20 1.20 -0.13
N PRO A 131 27.19 0.36 -0.50
CA PRO A 131 27.65 0.25 -1.89
C PRO A 131 26.62 -0.31 -2.86
N TYR A 132 25.70 -1.15 -2.40
CA TYR A 132 24.59 -1.66 -3.19
C TYR A 132 23.51 -0.62 -3.36
N LEU A 133 23.17 0.08 -2.29
CA LEU A 133 22.20 1.16 -2.31
C LEU A 133 22.63 2.32 -3.23
N GLU A 134 23.91 2.68 -3.22
CA GLU A 134 24.46 3.68 -4.14
C GLU A 134 24.26 3.29 -5.61
N LYS A 135 24.57 2.02 -5.96
CA LYS A 135 24.34 1.50 -7.31
C LYS A 135 22.85 1.50 -7.68
N ILE A 136 21.95 1.20 -6.73
CA ILE A 136 20.51 1.23 -6.96
C ILE A 136 20.06 2.65 -7.30
N PHE A 137 20.44 3.66 -6.51
CA PHE A 137 20.12 5.05 -6.79
C PHE A 137 20.71 5.55 -8.12
N ASP A 138 21.98 5.20 -8.41
CA ASP A 138 22.64 5.56 -9.66
C ASP A 138 21.95 4.94 -10.87
N THR A 139 21.50 3.70 -10.76
CA THR A 139 20.80 3.02 -11.85
C THR A 139 19.42 3.63 -12.06
N ASN A 140 18.68 3.95 -11.00
CA ASN A 140 17.39 4.64 -11.12
C ASN A 140 17.54 6.03 -11.78
N ARG A 141 18.60 6.79 -11.45
CA ARG A 141 18.90 8.06 -12.16
C ARG A 141 19.16 7.85 -13.64
N ARG A 142 19.92 6.79 -14.03
CA ARG A 142 20.16 6.48 -15.44
C ARG A 142 18.87 6.06 -16.15
N PHE A 143 18.06 5.22 -15.54
CA PHE A 143 16.77 4.79 -16.11
C PHE A 143 15.81 5.96 -16.30
N ALA A 144 15.73 6.87 -15.33
CA ALA A 144 15.01 8.14 -15.50
C ALA A 144 15.53 8.95 -16.70
N GLY A 145 16.85 9.01 -16.88
CA GLY A 145 17.47 9.68 -18.02
C GLY A 145 17.15 9.04 -19.38
N TYR A 146 16.93 7.71 -19.43
CA TYR A 146 16.50 7.02 -20.64
C TYR A 146 15.00 7.17 -20.90
N CYS A 147 14.17 7.06 -19.86
CA CYS A 147 12.72 7.00 -20.00
C CYS A 147 12.06 8.37 -20.07
N ALA A 148 12.55 9.33 -19.28
CA ALA A 148 11.96 10.66 -19.10
C ALA A 148 13.06 11.75 -18.94
N PRO A 149 13.92 11.97 -19.96
CA PRO A 149 15.08 12.86 -19.84
C PRO A 149 14.73 14.33 -19.55
N GLU A 150 13.48 14.72 -19.78
CA GLU A 150 12.95 16.07 -19.52
C GLU A 150 12.45 16.26 -18.09
N LYS A 151 12.27 15.17 -17.32
CA LYS A 151 11.77 15.20 -15.94
C LYS A 151 12.91 15.19 -14.93
N ASN A 152 12.60 15.64 -13.71
CA ASN A 152 13.47 15.35 -12.56
C ASN A 152 13.55 13.82 -12.37
N PRO A 153 14.74 13.22 -12.17
CA PRO A 153 14.86 11.77 -12.00
C PRO A 153 14.00 11.19 -10.89
N TYR A 154 13.72 11.95 -9.82
CA TYR A 154 12.87 11.48 -8.75
C TYR A 154 11.38 11.49 -9.13
N ASP A 155 10.93 12.42 -9.98
CA ASP A 155 9.56 12.41 -10.53
C ASP A 155 9.29 11.14 -11.34
N TYR A 156 10.30 10.64 -12.10
CA TYR A 156 10.18 9.36 -12.78
C TYR A 156 9.97 8.20 -11.79
N CYS A 157 10.67 8.18 -10.66
CA CYS A 157 10.50 7.15 -9.65
C CYS A 157 9.11 7.21 -8.98
N LEU A 158 8.63 8.41 -8.68
CA LEU A 158 7.29 8.63 -8.09
C LEU A 158 6.17 8.21 -9.06
N ASP A 159 6.30 8.52 -10.36
CA ASP A 159 5.33 8.19 -11.42
C ASP A 159 5.13 6.67 -11.58
N ASN A 160 6.10 5.85 -11.19
CA ASN A 160 5.99 4.39 -11.22
C ASN A 160 4.95 3.84 -10.22
N PHE A 161 4.69 4.56 -9.13
CA PHE A 161 3.78 4.13 -8.07
C PHE A 161 2.47 4.92 -8.04
N GLU A 162 2.53 6.18 -8.50
CA GLU A 162 1.40 7.10 -8.56
C GLU A 162 1.49 7.91 -9.86
N ASP A 163 0.80 7.44 -10.93
CA ASP A 163 0.90 8.04 -12.29
C ASP A 163 0.59 9.53 -12.28
N GLY A 164 1.60 10.35 -12.54
CA GLY A 164 1.56 11.80 -12.58
C GLY A 164 1.99 12.52 -11.29
N LEU A 165 2.35 11.79 -10.23
CA LEU A 165 2.86 12.40 -8.99
C LEU A 165 4.26 13.00 -9.21
N THR A 166 4.48 14.20 -8.69
CA THR A 166 5.77 14.90 -8.77
C THR A 166 6.36 15.18 -7.40
N MET A 167 7.67 15.45 -7.37
CA MET A 167 8.36 15.91 -6.17
C MET A 167 7.77 17.23 -5.64
N ALA A 168 7.32 18.12 -6.52
CA ALA A 168 6.67 19.38 -6.11
C ALA A 168 5.36 19.12 -5.35
N ASP A 169 4.55 18.16 -5.80
CA ASP A 169 3.32 17.76 -5.11
C ASP A 169 3.64 17.16 -3.74
N CYS A 170 4.65 16.29 -3.67
CA CYS A 170 5.10 15.69 -2.41
C CYS A 170 5.67 16.74 -1.44
N ASP A 171 6.45 17.71 -1.92
CA ASP A 171 7.00 18.81 -1.10
C ASP A 171 5.87 19.66 -0.49
N ALA A 172 4.88 20.03 -1.28
CA ALA A 172 3.72 20.76 -0.81
C ALA A 172 2.93 19.95 0.23
N PHE A 173 2.66 18.68 -0.07
CA PHE A 173 1.94 17.74 0.78
C PHE A 173 2.65 17.55 2.15
N PHE A 174 3.91 17.13 2.14
CA PHE A 174 4.66 16.86 3.36
C PHE A 174 4.94 18.12 4.18
N SER A 175 5.12 19.28 3.54
CA SER A 175 5.23 20.56 4.24
C SER A 175 3.94 20.91 4.99
N ALA A 176 2.78 20.70 4.36
CA ALA A 176 1.47 20.91 4.98
C ALA A 176 1.29 19.98 6.20
N LEU A 177 1.56 18.68 6.05
CA LEU A 177 1.46 17.70 7.13
C LEU A 177 2.40 18.04 8.30
N ARG A 178 3.68 18.30 8.02
CA ARG A 178 4.68 18.60 9.04
C ARG A 178 4.30 19.80 9.88
N SER A 179 3.78 20.85 9.25
CA SER A 179 3.41 22.09 9.93
C SER A 179 2.32 21.91 10.99
N ARG A 180 1.52 20.84 10.92
CA ARG A 180 0.43 20.56 11.85
C ARG A 180 0.69 19.32 12.72
N ILE A 181 1.24 18.25 12.17
CA ILE A 181 1.44 16.99 12.90
C ILE A 181 2.54 17.13 13.95
N VAL A 182 3.67 17.79 13.65
CA VAL A 182 4.74 17.98 14.64
C VAL A 182 4.27 18.80 15.86
N PRO A 183 3.57 19.94 15.71
CA PRO A 183 2.98 20.65 16.85
C PRO A 183 1.91 19.84 17.60
N LEU A 184 1.10 19.02 16.91
CA LEU A 184 0.14 18.13 17.54
C LEU A 184 0.85 17.11 18.43
N LEU A 185 1.89 16.45 17.90
CA LEU A 185 2.71 15.49 18.65
C LEU A 185 3.33 16.11 19.91
N GLN A 186 3.85 17.34 19.78
CA GLN A 186 4.41 18.09 20.94
C GLN A 186 3.36 18.40 22.00
N LYS A 187 2.13 18.74 21.62
CA LYS A 187 1.03 18.95 22.56
C LYS A 187 0.63 17.65 23.26
N ILE A 188 0.60 16.52 22.53
CA ILE A 188 0.29 15.20 23.08
C ILE A 188 1.38 14.75 24.07
N ALA A 189 2.65 14.95 23.75
CA ALA A 189 3.78 14.49 24.56
C ALA A 189 3.79 15.03 26.00
N VAL A 190 3.17 16.18 26.25
CA VAL A 190 3.08 16.79 27.60
C VAL A 190 1.79 16.43 28.35
N ARG A 191 0.95 15.56 27.79
CA ARG A 191 -0.29 15.09 28.41
C ARG A 191 -0.09 13.73 29.09
N PRO A 192 -0.96 13.38 30.07
CA PRO A 192 -1.00 12.02 30.60
C PRO A 192 -1.18 11.02 29.46
N GLN A 193 -0.32 10.02 29.44
CA GLN A 193 -0.36 9.00 28.39
C GLN A 193 -1.55 8.05 28.62
N VAL A 194 -2.10 7.55 27.51
CA VAL A 194 -3.18 6.58 27.52
C VAL A 194 -2.66 5.24 28.04
N ASP A 195 -3.40 4.63 28.96
CA ASP A 195 -3.13 3.25 29.40
C ASP A 195 -3.60 2.27 28.31
N ASP A 196 -2.69 1.46 27.80
CA ASP A 196 -2.93 0.46 26.76
C ASP A 196 -2.75 -0.98 27.27
N ALA A 197 -2.67 -1.21 28.58
CA ALA A 197 -2.46 -2.52 29.19
C ALA A 197 -3.52 -3.55 28.73
N CYS A 198 -4.75 -3.11 28.41
CA CYS A 198 -5.81 -3.96 27.88
C CYS A 198 -5.49 -4.63 26.54
N LEU A 199 -4.54 -4.12 25.77
CA LEU A 199 -4.15 -4.67 24.48
C LEU A 199 -3.17 -5.84 24.59
N TYR A 200 -2.58 -6.04 25.76
CA TYR A 200 -1.53 -7.03 25.99
C TYR A 200 -1.99 -8.10 26.98
N GLY A 201 -1.56 -9.34 26.75
CA GLY A 201 -1.92 -10.47 27.58
C GLY A 201 -1.81 -11.77 26.81
N HIS A 202 -2.61 -12.77 27.18
CA HIS A 202 -2.70 -14.02 26.44
C HIS A 202 -3.98 -14.03 25.61
N PHE A 203 -3.83 -14.07 24.27
CA PHE A 203 -4.93 -14.10 23.31
C PHE A 203 -4.74 -15.32 22.39
N ASP A 204 -5.58 -16.33 22.57
CA ASP A 204 -5.52 -17.60 21.89
C ASP A 204 -5.70 -17.44 20.36
N GLU A 205 -4.83 -18.07 19.55
CA GLU A 205 -4.85 -17.93 18.10
C GLU A 205 -6.19 -18.38 17.46
N PRO A 206 -6.80 -19.53 17.83
CA PRO A 206 -8.12 -19.91 17.34
C PRO A 206 -9.21 -18.87 17.64
N ALA A 207 -9.15 -18.23 18.81
CA ALA A 207 -10.10 -17.16 19.15
C ALA A 207 -9.86 -15.91 18.30
N GLN A 208 -8.59 -15.52 18.07
CA GLN A 208 -8.25 -14.44 17.16
C GLN A 208 -8.70 -14.73 15.72
N HIS A 209 -8.51 -15.95 15.24
CA HIS A 209 -8.96 -16.36 13.89
C HIS A 209 -10.48 -16.26 13.75
N LYS A 210 -11.24 -16.77 14.73
CA LYS A 210 -12.70 -16.63 14.73
C LYS A 210 -13.17 -15.18 14.76
N PHE A 211 -12.49 -14.34 15.53
CA PHE A 211 -12.78 -12.92 15.60
C PHE A 211 -12.43 -12.20 14.27
N ALA A 212 -11.33 -12.56 13.62
CA ALA A 212 -10.93 -12.07 12.31
C ALA A 212 -12.00 -12.32 11.24
N LEU A 213 -12.53 -13.55 11.15
CA LEU A 213 -13.63 -13.88 10.23
C LEU A 213 -14.88 -13.02 10.50
N ALA A 214 -15.23 -12.82 11.78
CA ALA A 214 -16.35 -11.96 12.13
C ALA A 214 -16.11 -10.47 11.77
N LEU A 215 -14.86 -9.99 11.79
CA LEU A 215 -14.51 -8.65 11.33
C LEU A 215 -14.62 -8.52 9.81
N MET A 216 -14.17 -9.53 9.05
CA MET A 216 -14.30 -9.57 7.58
C MET A 216 -15.78 -9.48 7.17
N GLU A 217 -16.65 -10.26 7.79
CA GLU A 217 -18.09 -10.18 7.58
C GLU A 217 -18.66 -8.80 7.97
N THR A 218 -18.19 -8.23 9.09
CA THR A 218 -18.67 -6.93 9.58
C THR A 218 -18.40 -5.81 8.61
N ILE A 219 -17.21 -5.76 7.98
CA ILE A 219 -16.88 -4.73 7.01
C ILE A 219 -17.47 -5.01 5.61
N GLY A 220 -18.12 -6.16 5.42
CA GLY A 220 -18.86 -6.51 4.21
C GLY A 220 -18.05 -7.24 3.15
N LEU A 221 -16.97 -7.97 3.51
CA LEU A 221 -16.28 -8.86 2.58
C LEU A 221 -17.16 -10.04 2.20
N ASP A 222 -17.19 -10.37 0.91
CA ASP A 222 -17.83 -11.58 0.40
C ASP A 222 -16.93 -12.80 0.66
N MET A 223 -17.32 -13.62 1.64
CA MET A 223 -16.54 -14.76 2.09
C MET A 223 -16.52 -15.92 1.07
N ASP A 224 -17.38 -15.90 0.05
CA ASP A 224 -17.33 -16.87 -1.06
C ASP A 224 -16.22 -16.52 -2.07
N HIS A 225 -15.75 -15.26 -2.07
CA HIS A 225 -14.73 -14.74 -2.98
C HIS A 225 -13.47 -14.24 -2.26
N CYS A 226 -13.48 -14.18 -0.92
CA CYS A 226 -12.34 -13.71 -0.12
C CYS A 226 -11.88 -14.76 0.90
N GLY A 227 -10.61 -15.17 0.81
CA GLY A 227 -10.01 -16.12 1.74
C GLY A 227 -9.05 -15.47 2.74
N LEU A 228 -8.97 -16.02 3.98
CA LEU A 228 -8.01 -15.59 5.02
C LEU A 228 -6.91 -16.63 5.20
N GLY A 229 -5.65 -16.21 5.06
CA GLY A 229 -4.46 -17.01 5.36
C GLY A 229 -3.65 -16.42 6.51
N THR A 230 -2.58 -17.12 6.91
CA THR A 230 -1.62 -16.65 7.91
C THR A 230 -0.23 -16.55 7.33
N THR A 231 0.50 -15.46 7.65
CA THR A 231 1.87 -15.22 7.22
C THR A 231 2.58 -14.31 8.21
N GLU A 232 3.90 -14.23 8.13
CA GLU A 232 4.70 -13.35 8.98
C GLU A 232 4.43 -11.85 8.68
N HIS A 233 4.30 -11.51 7.41
CA HIS A 233 4.00 -10.16 6.93
C HIS A 233 2.67 -10.16 6.17
N PRO A 234 1.58 -9.63 6.78
CA PRO A 234 0.27 -9.56 6.14
C PRO A 234 0.29 -8.89 4.78
N PHE A 235 -0.55 -9.38 3.87
CA PHE A 235 -0.75 -8.81 2.54
C PHE A 235 -2.09 -9.23 1.95
N THR A 236 -2.54 -8.48 0.94
CA THR A 236 -3.68 -8.78 0.08
C THR A 236 -3.19 -9.11 -1.32
N THR A 237 -3.82 -10.05 -1.99
CA THR A 237 -3.55 -10.39 -3.39
C THR A 237 -4.79 -10.88 -4.10
N SER A 238 -4.95 -10.47 -5.38
CA SER A 238 -5.96 -10.99 -6.29
C SER A 238 -5.39 -12.14 -7.12
N LEU A 239 -6.16 -13.21 -7.29
CA LEU A 239 -5.76 -14.37 -8.06
C LEU A 239 -6.42 -14.33 -9.45
N GLY A 240 -5.77 -13.69 -10.40
CA GLY A 240 -6.19 -13.60 -11.80
C GLY A 240 -7.31 -12.60 -12.10
N SER A 241 -8.23 -12.37 -11.17
CA SER A 241 -9.27 -11.34 -11.26
C SER A 241 -9.84 -10.99 -9.89
N HIS A 242 -10.71 -9.98 -9.85
CA HIS A 242 -11.43 -9.54 -8.65
C HIS A 242 -12.40 -10.61 -8.07
N HIS A 243 -12.61 -11.73 -8.75
CA HIS A 243 -13.47 -12.82 -8.25
C HIS A 243 -12.79 -13.77 -7.27
N ASP A 244 -11.48 -13.67 -7.06
CA ASP A 244 -10.72 -14.46 -6.08
C ASP A 244 -9.65 -13.59 -5.43
N VAL A 245 -9.95 -13.08 -4.23
CA VAL A 245 -9.04 -12.23 -3.45
C VAL A 245 -8.64 -12.93 -2.16
N ARG A 246 -7.36 -12.82 -1.77
CA ARG A 246 -6.83 -13.43 -0.56
C ARG A 246 -6.20 -12.38 0.32
N ILE A 247 -6.60 -12.37 1.59
CA ILE A 247 -5.94 -11.59 2.62
C ILE A 247 -5.19 -12.50 3.57
N THR A 248 -4.18 -11.96 4.23
CA THR A 248 -3.41 -12.68 5.23
C THR A 248 -3.28 -11.85 6.50
N THR A 249 -3.02 -12.51 7.62
CA THR A 249 -2.76 -11.86 8.90
C THR A 249 -1.71 -12.62 9.69
N ASN A 250 -1.25 -12.02 10.81
CA ASN A 250 -0.34 -12.63 11.77
C ASN A 250 -1.00 -12.63 13.16
N PHE A 251 -1.26 -13.82 13.71
CA PHE A 251 -1.82 -13.97 15.03
C PHE A 251 -0.71 -13.98 16.09
N LYS A 252 -0.61 -12.88 16.85
CA LYS A 252 0.36 -12.76 17.96
C LYS A 252 -0.34 -13.10 19.26
N VAL A 253 0.09 -14.15 19.96
CA VAL A 253 -0.50 -14.57 21.26
C VAL A 253 -0.45 -13.47 22.33
N GLY A 254 0.53 -12.55 22.23
CA GLY A 254 0.72 -11.45 23.18
C GLY A 254 -0.23 -10.26 23.01
N THR A 255 -0.93 -10.14 21.87
CA THR A 255 -1.85 -9.03 21.59
C THR A 255 -2.83 -9.38 20.50
N PHE A 256 -4.10 -9.05 20.69
CA PHE A 256 -5.15 -9.24 19.68
C PHE A 256 -5.22 -8.06 18.68
N ALA A 257 -4.79 -6.89 19.10
CA ALA A 257 -4.95 -5.66 18.31
C ALA A 257 -4.17 -5.73 16.98
N SER A 258 -3.00 -6.38 16.96
CA SER A 258 -2.18 -6.55 15.75
C SER A 258 -2.95 -7.29 14.66
N SER A 259 -3.52 -8.46 14.94
CA SER A 259 -4.29 -9.24 13.96
C SER A 259 -5.63 -8.58 13.61
N MET A 260 -6.31 -7.97 14.59
CA MET A 260 -7.57 -7.25 14.37
C MET A 260 -7.40 -6.16 13.31
N TYR A 261 -6.44 -5.26 13.51
CA TYR A 261 -6.24 -4.13 12.60
C TYR A 261 -5.58 -4.54 11.29
N SER A 262 -4.73 -5.56 11.28
CA SER A 262 -4.22 -6.16 10.05
C SER A 262 -5.34 -6.70 9.17
N VAL A 263 -6.29 -7.45 9.74
CA VAL A 263 -7.44 -7.99 8.97
C VAL A 263 -8.34 -6.89 8.42
N ILE A 264 -8.55 -5.81 9.17
CA ILE A 264 -9.35 -4.68 8.70
C ILE A 264 -8.61 -3.92 7.59
N HIS A 265 -7.28 -3.73 7.73
CA HIS A 265 -6.42 -3.11 6.73
C HIS A 265 -6.43 -3.88 5.42
N GLU A 266 -6.09 -5.17 5.49
CA GLU A 266 -6.08 -6.05 4.31
C GLU A 266 -7.51 -6.22 3.74
N GLY A 267 -8.52 -6.20 4.61
CA GLY A 267 -9.93 -6.17 4.20
C GLY A 267 -10.30 -4.92 3.39
N GLY A 268 -9.74 -3.76 3.72
CA GLY A 268 -9.92 -2.53 2.93
C GLY A 268 -9.32 -2.64 1.53
N HIS A 269 -8.13 -3.21 1.40
CA HIS A 269 -7.53 -3.55 0.11
C HIS A 269 -8.39 -4.55 -0.67
N ALA A 270 -8.86 -5.61 0.00
CA ALA A 270 -9.68 -6.64 -0.62
C ALA A 270 -11.03 -6.09 -1.11
N LEU A 271 -11.70 -5.22 -0.33
CA LEU A 271 -12.93 -4.57 -0.76
C LEU A 271 -12.72 -3.76 -2.05
N TYR A 272 -11.57 -3.08 -2.20
CA TYR A 272 -11.24 -2.38 -3.42
C TYR A 272 -11.07 -3.35 -4.60
N ASP A 273 -10.22 -4.35 -4.42
CA ASP A 273 -9.94 -5.34 -5.47
C ASP A 273 -11.20 -6.07 -5.92
N MET A 274 -12.06 -6.52 -4.97
CA MET A 274 -13.25 -7.32 -5.25
C MET A 274 -14.38 -6.57 -5.95
N ASN A 275 -14.34 -5.25 -6.03
CA ASN A 275 -15.46 -4.44 -6.49
C ASN A 275 -15.18 -3.66 -7.78
N SER A 276 -14.15 -4.02 -8.54
CA SER A 276 -13.99 -3.60 -9.94
C SER A 276 -15.23 -3.99 -10.76
N ASP A 277 -15.54 -3.23 -11.81
CA ASP A 277 -16.66 -3.58 -12.70
C ASP A 277 -16.35 -4.88 -13.46
N ASP A 278 -17.34 -5.78 -13.57
CA ASP A 278 -17.18 -7.12 -14.23
C ASP A 278 -16.67 -7.02 -15.68
N SER A 279 -16.92 -5.89 -16.35
CA SER A 279 -16.41 -5.66 -17.70
C SER A 279 -14.89 -5.53 -17.77
N MET A 280 -14.22 -5.34 -16.62
CA MET A 280 -12.76 -5.23 -16.51
C MET A 280 -12.10 -6.56 -16.13
N ALA A 281 -12.89 -7.56 -15.72
CA ALA A 281 -12.37 -8.87 -15.31
C ALA A 281 -11.42 -9.46 -16.37
N TYR A 282 -10.32 -10.02 -15.91
CA TYR A 282 -9.28 -10.65 -16.76
C TYR A 282 -8.55 -9.67 -17.70
N THR A 283 -8.56 -8.38 -17.42
CA THR A 283 -7.85 -7.35 -18.18
C THR A 283 -6.88 -6.56 -17.31
N LEU A 284 -6.06 -5.70 -17.91
CA LEU A 284 -5.18 -4.76 -17.20
C LEU A 284 -5.94 -3.66 -16.43
N LEU A 285 -7.27 -3.59 -16.57
CA LEU A 285 -8.08 -2.62 -15.86
C LEU A 285 -8.59 -3.16 -14.52
N ASP A 286 -8.49 -4.46 -14.29
CA ASP A 286 -8.97 -5.12 -13.09
C ASP A 286 -8.04 -4.84 -11.89
N GLY A 287 -8.60 -4.36 -10.78
CA GLY A 287 -7.85 -4.01 -9.57
C GLY A 287 -7.63 -2.52 -9.35
N GLY A 288 -6.82 -2.18 -8.35
CA GLY A 288 -6.61 -0.79 -7.93
C GLY A 288 -5.66 0.00 -8.82
N VAL A 289 -5.97 1.29 -9.01
CA VAL A 289 -5.30 2.15 -10.00
C VAL A 289 -3.89 2.58 -9.62
N SER A 290 -3.59 2.69 -8.33
CA SER A 290 -2.28 3.11 -7.81
C SER A 290 -2.07 2.66 -6.38
N MET A 291 -0.81 2.73 -5.90
CA MET A 291 -0.49 2.38 -4.52
C MET A 291 -1.12 3.35 -3.52
N GLY A 292 -1.18 4.67 -3.83
CA GLY A 292 -1.79 5.67 -2.96
C GLY A 292 -3.31 5.51 -2.85
N ILE A 293 -4.00 5.25 -3.96
CA ILE A 293 -5.46 4.99 -3.93
C ILE A 293 -5.74 3.66 -3.20
N HIS A 294 -4.93 2.63 -3.43
CA HIS A 294 -5.06 1.33 -2.76
C HIS A 294 -4.89 1.45 -1.24
N GLU A 295 -3.84 2.14 -0.81
CA GLU A 295 -3.59 2.42 0.61
C GLU A 295 -4.66 3.34 1.21
N SER A 296 -5.32 4.18 0.41
CA SER A 296 -6.44 4.99 0.90
C SER A 296 -7.61 4.13 1.36
N GLN A 297 -7.84 2.98 0.72
CA GLN A 297 -8.91 2.07 1.08
C GLN A 297 -8.56 1.26 2.34
N SER A 298 -7.34 0.75 2.46
CA SER A 298 -6.89 0.06 3.67
C SER A 298 -6.93 0.98 4.90
N ARG A 299 -6.38 2.21 4.78
CA ARG A 299 -6.38 3.19 5.88
C ARG A 299 -7.77 3.72 6.19
N PHE A 300 -8.65 3.82 5.18
CA PHE A 300 -10.04 4.16 5.40
C PHE A 300 -10.72 3.17 6.36
N TYR A 301 -10.60 1.87 6.09
CA TYR A 301 -11.20 0.84 6.94
C TYR A 301 -10.45 0.66 8.27
N GLU A 302 -9.12 0.66 8.28
CA GLU A 302 -8.33 0.48 9.49
C GLU A 302 -8.43 1.69 10.42
N ASN A 303 -8.00 2.88 9.93
CA ASN A 303 -7.78 4.03 10.80
C ASN A 303 -9.04 4.87 11.00
N LEU A 304 -9.72 5.19 9.87
CA LEU A 304 -10.81 6.15 9.91
C LEU A 304 -12.11 5.52 10.43
N LEU A 305 -12.39 4.27 10.07
CA LEU A 305 -13.54 3.52 10.58
C LEU A 305 -13.17 2.63 11.75
N GLY A 306 -12.22 1.71 11.60
CA GLY A 306 -11.88 0.64 12.54
C GLY A 306 -11.34 1.13 13.88
N ARG A 307 -10.61 2.25 13.88
CA ARG A 307 -10.12 2.91 15.11
C ARG A 307 -11.05 4.02 15.61
N SER A 308 -12.27 4.15 15.06
CA SER A 308 -13.28 5.06 15.59
C SER A 308 -13.93 4.52 16.87
N ARG A 309 -14.45 5.42 17.71
CA ARG A 309 -15.19 5.04 18.92
C ARG A 309 -16.39 4.15 18.56
N ALA A 310 -17.17 4.55 17.57
CA ALA A 310 -18.38 3.83 17.16
C ALA A 310 -18.08 2.41 16.68
N PHE A 311 -17.00 2.20 15.94
CA PHE A 311 -16.60 0.85 15.51
C PHE A 311 -16.15 -0.03 16.70
N VAL A 312 -15.35 0.51 17.60
CA VAL A 312 -14.93 -0.23 18.81
C VAL A 312 -16.13 -0.60 19.66
N GLU A 313 -17.09 0.30 19.85
CA GLU A 313 -18.36 0.01 20.54
C GLU A 313 -19.16 -1.10 19.84
N LEU A 314 -19.25 -1.07 18.51
CA LEU A 314 -19.92 -2.09 17.70
C LEU A 314 -19.33 -3.49 17.91
N VAL A 315 -17.99 -3.61 17.81
CA VAL A 315 -17.33 -4.93 17.86
C VAL A 315 -17.04 -5.41 19.28
N PHE A 316 -17.18 -4.57 20.30
CA PHE A 316 -16.82 -4.87 21.68
C PHE A 316 -17.55 -6.12 22.25
N PRO A 317 -18.85 -6.37 22.02
CA PRO A 317 -19.49 -7.61 22.45
C PRO A 317 -18.81 -8.86 21.86
N ARG A 318 -18.51 -8.85 20.55
CA ARG A 318 -17.79 -9.96 19.87
C ARG A 318 -16.35 -10.10 20.37
N MET A 319 -15.73 -8.97 20.74
CA MET A 319 -14.39 -8.95 21.33
C MET A 319 -14.37 -9.63 22.71
N ILE A 320 -15.37 -9.40 23.55
CA ILE A 320 -15.54 -10.09 24.86
C ILE A 320 -15.83 -11.58 24.66
N ASP A 321 -16.65 -11.94 23.67
CA ASP A 321 -16.96 -13.35 23.37
C ASP A 321 -15.68 -14.11 22.93
N ALA A 322 -14.80 -13.47 22.18
CA ALA A 322 -13.53 -14.05 21.76
C ALA A 322 -12.47 -14.02 22.89
N PHE A 323 -12.45 -12.95 23.68
CA PHE A 323 -11.43 -12.64 24.69
C PHE A 323 -12.09 -12.23 26.02
N PRO A 324 -12.57 -13.19 26.85
CA PRO A 324 -13.33 -12.89 28.04
C PRO A 324 -12.62 -12.01 29.09
N GLN A 325 -11.26 -11.98 29.06
CA GLN A 325 -10.47 -11.08 29.92
C GLN A 325 -10.74 -9.60 29.65
N LEU A 326 -11.23 -9.24 28.47
CA LEU A 326 -11.56 -7.86 28.09
C LEU A 326 -12.87 -7.38 28.72
N ALA A 327 -13.67 -8.27 29.32
CA ALA A 327 -14.91 -7.89 30.01
C ALA A 327 -14.70 -6.98 31.25
N SER A 328 -13.49 -6.87 31.76
CA SER A 328 -13.10 -5.93 32.82
C SER A 328 -12.86 -4.51 32.35
N TYR A 329 -12.83 -4.29 31.02
CA TYR A 329 -12.62 -2.98 30.41
C TYR A 329 -13.92 -2.46 29.77
N THR A 330 -13.95 -1.16 29.50
CA THR A 330 -15.04 -0.50 28.77
C THR A 330 -14.64 -0.28 27.31
N PRO A 331 -15.62 -0.14 26.38
CA PRO A 331 -15.32 0.24 24.99
C PRO A 331 -14.47 1.51 24.89
N GLU A 332 -14.71 2.49 25.77
CA GLU A 332 -13.95 3.74 25.84
C GLU A 332 -12.47 3.49 26.15
N GLN A 333 -12.17 2.60 27.09
CA GLN A 333 -10.80 2.25 27.45
C GLN A 333 -10.09 1.56 26.27
N ILE A 334 -10.76 0.61 25.59
CA ILE A 334 -10.22 -0.06 24.40
C ILE A 334 -10.01 0.97 23.28
N TRP A 335 -10.99 1.85 23.00
CA TRP A 335 -10.86 2.87 21.96
C TRP A 335 -9.69 3.82 22.22
N ARG A 336 -9.50 4.25 23.45
CA ARG A 336 -8.34 5.10 23.79
C ARG A 336 -7.04 4.34 23.65
N ALA A 337 -6.98 3.09 24.09
CA ALA A 337 -5.79 2.24 24.05
C ALA A 337 -5.30 2.00 22.61
N VAL A 338 -6.21 1.64 21.69
CA VAL A 338 -5.84 1.39 20.26
C VAL A 338 -5.46 2.67 19.51
N ASN A 339 -5.69 3.83 20.09
CA ASN A 339 -5.32 5.14 19.56
C ASN A 339 -4.25 5.85 20.42
N ARG A 340 -3.50 5.10 21.24
CA ARG A 340 -2.37 5.67 21.98
C ARG A 340 -1.33 6.21 21.00
N VAL A 341 -0.82 7.40 21.29
CA VAL A 341 0.27 8.03 20.51
C VAL A 341 1.57 7.92 21.28
N GLU A 342 2.55 7.25 20.66
CA GLU A 342 3.89 7.12 21.23
C GLU A 342 4.91 7.08 20.10
N PRO A 343 5.81 8.08 20.00
CA PRO A 343 6.88 8.04 19.01
C PRO A 343 7.69 6.76 19.15
N SER A 344 7.76 5.99 18.09
CA SER A 344 8.47 4.71 18.03
C SER A 344 9.57 4.73 16.97
N LEU A 345 10.49 3.77 17.02
CA LEU A 345 11.59 3.66 16.05
C LEU A 345 11.11 3.03 14.74
N ILE A 346 10.20 2.07 14.80
CA ILE A 346 9.82 1.23 13.67
C ILE A 346 8.55 1.74 13.00
N ARG A 347 8.65 2.05 11.71
CA ARG A 347 7.54 2.61 10.92
C ARG A 347 6.28 1.72 10.94
N THR A 348 6.44 0.41 10.81
CA THR A 348 5.31 -0.53 10.79
C THR A 348 4.59 -0.67 12.13
N GLU A 349 5.21 -0.21 13.23
CA GLU A 349 4.65 -0.18 14.57
C GLU A 349 4.18 1.24 14.96
N ALA A 350 4.32 2.23 14.06
CA ALA A 350 3.98 3.62 14.34
C ALA A 350 2.48 3.83 14.50
N ASP A 351 2.11 4.69 15.44
CA ASP A 351 0.73 5.14 15.61
C ASP A 351 0.28 6.07 14.47
N GLU A 352 -1.02 6.36 14.43
CA GLU A 352 -1.62 7.12 13.32
C GLU A 352 -1.09 8.54 13.18
N VAL A 353 -0.69 9.19 14.29
CA VAL A 353 -0.13 10.56 14.26
C VAL A 353 1.29 10.54 13.74
N THR A 354 2.12 9.60 14.20
CA THR A 354 3.54 9.56 13.87
C THR A 354 3.85 8.88 12.54
N TYR A 355 2.93 8.06 12.00
CA TYR A 355 3.16 7.27 10.79
C TYR A 355 3.64 8.09 9.58
N CYS A 356 2.95 9.21 9.28
CA CYS A 356 3.34 10.07 8.17
C CYS A 356 4.71 10.74 8.35
N LEU A 357 5.14 10.96 9.61
CA LEU A 357 6.48 11.50 9.89
C LEU A 357 7.58 10.49 9.54
N HIS A 358 7.33 9.19 9.78
CA HIS A 358 8.23 8.12 9.34
C HIS A 358 8.36 8.08 7.82
N VAL A 359 7.24 8.20 7.10
CA VAL A 359 7.24 8.26 5.62
C VAL A 359 8.00 9.48 5.12
N MET A 360 7.79 10.64 5.76
CA MET A 360 8.43 11.91 5.41
C MET A 360 9.96 11.83 5.52
N VAL A 361 10.49 11.15 6.54
CA VAL A 361 11.94 10.93 6.66
C VAL A 361 12.49 10.24 5.40
N ARG A 362 11.85 9.19 4.94
CA ARG A 362 12.28 8.43 3.74
C ARG A 362 12.20 9.27 2.49
N TYR A 363 11.12 10.01 2.32
CA TYR A 363 10.95 10.94 1.19
C TYR A 363 12.06 12.00 1.13
N GLU A 364 12.36 12.64 2.25
CA GLU A 364 13.41 13.67 2.32
C GLU A 364 14.80 13.11 1.98
N LEU A 365 15.09 11.88 2.40
CA LEU A 365 16.35 11.22 2.10
C LEU A 365 16.44 10.83 0.62
N GLU A 366 15.41 10.15 0.09
CA GLU A 366 15.36 9.74 -1.32
C GLU A 366 15.51 10.94 -2.26
N LYS A 367 14.74 12.00 -2.01
CA LYS A 367 14.77 13.23 -2.79
C LYS A 367 16.19 13.81 -2.90
N ARG A 368 16.87 13.91 -1.77
CA ARG A 368 18.23 14.49 -1.71
C ARG A 368 19.30 13.59 -2.32
N VAL A 369 19.18 12.27 -2.14
CA VAL A 369 20.08 11.32 -2.79
C VAL A 369 19.87 11.36 -4.30
N MET A 370 18.63 11.36 -4.78
CA MET A 370 18.32 11.44 -6.23
C MET A 370 18.79 12.75 -6.86
N ALA A 371 18.78 13.85 -6.11
CA ALA A 371 19.34 15.14 -6.53
C ALA A 371 20.87 15.20 -6.48
N GLY A 372 21.55 14.21 -5.88
CA GLY A 372 23.01 14.24 -5.66
C GLY A 372 23.46 15.19 -4.53
N GLU A 373 22.53 15.64 -3.69
CA GLU A 373 22.78 16.55 -2.58
C GLU A 373 23.18 15.84 -1.29
N LEU A 374 22.96 14.53 -1.22
CA LEU A 374 23.26 13.69 -0.07
C LEU A 374 23.95 12.41 -0.55
N ALA A 375 25.14 12.13 -0.02
CA ALA A 375 25.82 10.87 -0.31
C ALA A 375 25.16 9.72 0.46
N VAL A 376 25.10 8.53 -0.16
CA VAL A 376 24.52 7.33 0.47
C VAL A 376 25.22 6.98 1.79
N ALA A 377 26.54 7.21 1.88
CA ALA A 377 27.30 6.97 3.09
C ALA A 377 26.87 7.85 4.29
N ASP A 378 26.25 9.01 4.04
CA ASP A 378 25.79 9.96 5.07
C ASP A 378 24.34 9.72 5.50
N LEU A 379 23.63 8.80 4.85
CA LEU A 379 22.22 8.50 5.14
C LEU A 379 21.95 8.15 6.61
N PRO A 380 22.75 7.35 7.33
CA PRO A 380 22.47 7.05 8.74
C PRO A 380 22.48 8.29 9.63
N ALA A 381 23.43 9.19 9.41
CA ALA A 381 23.54 10.42 10.19
C ALA A 381 22.35 11.35 9.94
N GLU A 382 21.93 11.49 8.68
CA GLU A 382 20.82 12.34 8.29
C GLU A 382 19.47 11.72 8.71
N TRP A 383 19.32 10.40 8.64
CA TRP A 383 18.19 9.67 9.20
C TRP A 383 18.01 9.97 10.69
N ASN A 384 19.09 9.84 11.48
CA ASN A 384 19.06 10.09 12.92
C ASN A 384 18.72 11.56 13.24
N ARG A 385 19.22 12.50 12.40
CA ARG A 385 18.87 13.92 12.54
C ARG A 385 17.38 14.16 12.31
N LEU A 386 16.81 13.59 11.24
CA LEU A 386 15.39 13.75 10.91
C LEU A 386 14.46 13.06 11.94
N TYR A 387 14.85 11.89 12.49
CA TYR A 387 14.11 11.23 13.57
C TYR A 387 14.05 12.10 14.82
N ARG A 388 15.17 12.73 15.18
CA ARG A 388 15.20 13.66 16.31
C ARG A 388 14.34 14.89 16.04
N GLU A 389 14.41 15.43 14.82
CA GLU A 389 13.65 16.62 14.44
C GLU A 389 12.14 16.38 14.37
N TYR A 390 11.69 15.27 13.76
CA TYR A 390 10.28 15.04 13.51
C TYR A 390 9.59 14.25 14.63
N LEU A 391 10.26 13.28 15.20
CA LEU A 391 9.70 12.35 16.18
C LEU A 391 10.18 12.63 17.61
N GLY A 392 11.26 13.38 17.76
CA GLY A 392 11.84 13.70 19.08
C GLY A 392 12.56 12.51 19.74
N ILE A 393 12.95 11.48 18.98
CA ILE A 393 13.58 10.26 19.51
C ILE A 393 14.98 10.03 18.93
N GLU A 394 15.83 9.38 19.71
CA GLU A 394 17.18 8.98 19.31
C GLU A 394 17.17 7.57 18.71
N VAL A 395 17.86 7.39 17.59
CA VAL A 395 18.01 6.08 16.95
C VAL A 395 19.25 5.38 17.50
N PRO A 396 19.12 4.22 18.16
CA PRO A 396 20.23 3.60 18.88
C PRO A 396 21.20 2.83 17.96
N CYS A 397 20.74 2.37 16.81
CA CYS A 397 21.54 1.56 15.89
C CYS A 397 20.92 1.50 14.48
N ASP A 398 21.71 1.08 13.48
CA ASP A 398 21.28 1.03 12.08
C ASP A 398 20.10 0.07 11.86
N ARG A 399 20.02 -1.06 12.59
CA ARG A 399 18.92 -2.02 12.47
C ARG A 399 17.56 -1.43 12.78
N GLU A 400 17.47 -0.58 13.82
CA GLU A 400 16.24 0.10 14.23
C GLU A 400 16.09 1.47 13.54
N GLY A 401 17.10 1.88 12.77
CA GLY A 401 17.14 3.09 11.96
C GLY A 401 17.05 2.80 10.48
N ILE A 402 18.11 3.15 9.78
CA ILE A 402 18.20 3.17 8.31
C ILE A 402 17.99 1.81 7.64
N LEU A 403 18.22 0.70 8.35
CA LEU A 403 18.07 -0.66 7.83
C LEU A 403 16.70 -1.30 8.14
N GLN A 404 15.75 -0.57 8.73
CA GLN A 404 14.49 -1.19 9.17
C GLN A 404 13.58 -1.66 8.03
N ASP A 405 13.56 -0.96 6.88
CA ASP A 405 12.72 -1.27 5.71
C ASP A 405 13.51 -1.93 4.58
N SER A 406 12.90 -2.90 3.89
CA SER A 406 13.48 -3.60 2.73
C SER A 406 13.28 -2.88 1.39
N HIS A 407 12.49 -1.83 1.33
CA HIS A 407 12.09 -1.17 0.08
C HIS A 407 13.27 -0.78 -0.80
N TRP A 408 14.29 -0.19 -0.22
CA TRP A 408 15.47 0.25 -0.98
C TRP A 408 16.29 -0.92 -1.52
N SER A 409 16.41 -2.04 -0.78
CA SER A 409 17.08 -3.23 -1.28
C SER A 409 16.34 -3.87 -2.45
N GLY A 410 15.00 -3.79 -2.44
CA GLY A 410 14.13 -4.18 -3.55
C GLY A 410 14.05 -3.17 -4.71
N GLY A 411 14.83 -2.07 -4.66
CA GLY A 411 14.84 -1.06 -5.72
C GLY A 411 13.62 -0.14 -5.76
N LEU A 412 12.76 -0.14 -4.71
CA LEU A 412 11.50 0.60 -4.65
C LEU A 412 11.72 2.07 -4.25
N ILE A 413 12.49 2.81 -5.07
CA ILE A 413 12.72 4.25 -4.89
C ILE A 413 11.49 5.03 -5.34
N GLY A 414 10.97 5.94 -4.51
CA GLY A 414 9.75 6.71 -4.78
C GLY A 414 8.46 6.07 -4.27
N TYR A 415 8.52 4.89 -3.64
CA TYR A 415 7.34 4.18 -3.15
C TYR A 415 6.74 4.78 -1.88
N PHE A 416 7.59 5.23 -0.94
CA PHE A 416 7.16 5.64 0.40
C PHE A 416 6.07 6.72 0.44
N PRO A 417 6.05 7.75 -0.43
CA PRO A 417 4.99 8.76 -0.42
C PRO A 417 3.57 8.19 -0.52
N SER A 418 3.37 7.08 -1.25
CA SER A 418 2.06 6.44 -1.43
C SER A 418 1.39 6.09 -0.09
N TYR A 419 2.16 5.69 0.91
CA TYR A 419 1.65 5.37 2.25
C TYR A 419 1.02 6.56 2.97
N ALA A 420 1.67 7.73 2.90
CA ALA A 420 1.14 8.94 3.54
C ALA A 420 0.00 9.56 2.72
N LEU A 421 0.14 9.55 1.39
CA LEU A 421 -0.91 9.98 0.46
C LEU A 421 -2.19 9.18 0.67
N GLY A 422 -2.09 7.85 0.82
CA GLY A 422 -3.24 6.99 1.09
C GLY A 422 -4.00 7.41 2.34
N SER A 423 -3.30 7.67 3.45
CA SER A 423 -3.93 8.14 4.69
C SER A 423 -4.70 9.46 4.47
N ALA A 424 -4.09 10.39 3.74
CA ALA A 424 -4.69 11.72 3.50
C ALA A 424 -5.84 11.66 2.48
N TYR A 425 -5.71 10.85 1.42
CA TYR A 425 -6.81 10.59 0.47
C TYR A 425 -8.03 10.00 1.18
N GLY A 426 -7.81 8.99 2.02
CA GLY A 426 -8.86 8.37 2.82
C GLY A 426 -9.63 9.36 3.68
N ALA A 427 -8.93 10.29 4.34
CA ALA A 427 -9.56 11.30 5.19
C ALA A 427 -10.47 12.26 4.40
N GLN A 428 -10.03 12.72 3.23
CA GLN A 428 -10.86 13.60 2.38
C GLN A 428 -12.02 12.82 1.75
N LEU A 429 -11.82 11.55 1.34
CA LEU A 429 -12.90 10.69 0.87
C LEU A 429 -13.96 10.47 1.96
N LEU A 430 -13.56 10.25 3.21
CA LEU A 430 -14.48 10.15 4.33
C LEU A 430 -15.29 11.44 4.54
N ALA A 431 -14.63 12.60 4.50
CA ALA A 431 -15.31 13.88 4.60
C ALA A 431 -16.33 14.08 3.48
N LYS A 432 -15.97 13.70 2.25
CA LYS A 432 -16.86 13.74 1.10
C LYS A 432 -18.03 12.78 1.22
N MET A 433 -17.78 11.55 1.65
CA MET A 433 -18.82 10.54 1.90
C MET A 433 -19.84 11.03 2.92
N LYS A 434 -19.41 11.67 4.00
CA LYS A 434 -20.28 12.21 5.07
C LYS A 434 -21.27 13.30 4.58
N GLU A 435 -21.07 13.87 3.40
CA GLU A 435 -22.05 14.79 2.80
C GLU A 435 -23.36 14.07 2.42
N THR A 436 -23.33 12.76 2.16
CA THR A 436 -24.46 11.97 1.66
C THR A 436 -24.76 10.70 2.44
N VAL A 437 -23.82 10.20 3.25
CA VAL A 437 -23.94 8.98 4.06
C VAL A 437 -23.79 9.34 5.53
N ASP A 438 -24.72 8.92 6.38
CA ASP A 438 -24.57 8.97 7.84
C ASP A 438 -23.66 7.81 8.30
N VAL A 439 -22.34 8.04 8.17
CA VAL A 439 -21.32 7.05 8.51
C VAL A 439 -21.41 6.62 9.96
N ASP A 440 -21.73 7.55 10.87
CA ASP A 440 -21.84 7.24 12.29
C ASP A 440 -23.05 6.35 12.59
N ALA A 441 -24.17 6.52 11.89
CA ALA A 441 -25.32 5.61 11.99
C ALA A 441 -24.98 4.22 11.42
N CYS A 442 -24.27 4.15 10.28
CA CYS A 442 -23.79 2.88 9.70
C CYS A 442 -22.92 2.11 10.71
N LEU A 443 -21.94 2.77 11.31
CA LEU A 443 -21.06 2.15 12.30
C LEU A 443 -21.84 1.68 13.54
N ARG A 444 -22.77 2.50 14.07
CA ARG A 444 -23.57 2.09 15.23
C ARG A 444 -24.50 0.91 14.95
N SER A 445 -25.03 0.80 13.73
CA SER A 445 -25.91 -0.31 13.36
C SER A 445 -25.16 -1.56 12.89
N GLY A 446 -23.90 -1.42 12.52
CA GLY A 446 -23.11 -2.48 11.88
C GLY A 446 -23.47 -2.73 10.41
N ASP A 447 -24.23 -1.82 9.78
CA ASP A 447 -24.54 -1.87 8.35
C ASP A 447 -23.53 -1.05 7.52
N PHE A 448 -22.53 -1.72 6.97
CA PHE A 448 -21.53 -1.11 6.12
C PHE A 448 -21.97 -0.94 4.65
N SER A 449 -23.14 -1.44 4.28
CA SER A 449 -23.61 -1.41 2.89
C SER A 449 -23.64 0.01 2.27
N PRO A 450 -24.08 1.08 2.97
CA PRO A 450 -24.07 2.43 2.38
C PRO A 450 -22.64 2.98 2.19
N ILE A 451 -21.71 2.65 3.11
CA ILE A 451 -20.30 3.03 3.03
C ILE A 451 -19.65 2.35 1.82
N ASN A 452 -19.84 1.02 1.71
CA ASN A 452 -19.30 0.22 0.62
C ASN A 452 -19.90 0.62 -0.73
N ALA A 453 -21.20 0.91 -0.79
CA ALA A 453 -21.87 1.39 -2.00
C ALA A 453 -21.29 2.74 -2.49
N TRP A 454 -21.02 3.67 -1.57
CA TRP A 454 -20.39 4.94 -1.91
C TRP A 454 -18.97 4.73 -2.46
N ASN A 455 -18.13 3.93 -1.78
CA ASN A 455 -16.78 3.62 -2.24
C ASN A 455 -16.80 2.91 -3.59
N ARG A 456 -17.73 1.96 -3.78
CA ARG A 456 -17.88 1.25 -5.06
C ARG A 456 -18.21 2.22 -6.19
N GLU A 457 -19.17 3.14 -5.99
CA GLU A 457 -19.60 4.08 -7.02
C GLU A 457 -18.50 5.07 -7.38
N HIS A 458 -17.74 5.57 -6.39
CA HIS A 458 -16.80 6.66 -6.61
C HIS A 458 -15.36 6.22 -6.84
N ILE A 459 -14.97 5.02 -6.38
CA ILE A 459 -13.59 4.53 -6.46
C ILE A 459 -13.52 3.14 -7.10
N TRP A 460 -14.14 2.12 -6.49
CA TRP A 460 -13.79 0.73 -6.76
C TRP A 460 -14.15 0.25 -8.16
N ARG A 461 -15.38 0.54 -8.60
CA ARG A 461 -15.87 0.10 -9.91
C ARG A 461 -15.07 0.61 -11.11
N HIS A 462 -14.23 1.59 -10.90
CA HIS A 462 -13.45 2.21 -11.97
C HIS A 462 -12.15 1.47 -12.28
N GLY A 463 -11.69 0.56 -11.39
CA GLY A 463 -10.44 -0.16 -11.58
C GLY A 463 -9.30 0.76 -11.99
N CYS A 464 -8.51 0.35 -12.99
CA CYS A 464 -7.43 1.15 -13.59
C CYS A 464 -7.86 2.01 -14.79
N LEU A 465 -9.16 2.26 -14.98
CA LEU A 465 -9.69 2.99 -16.15
C LEU A 465 -9.18 4.42 -16.23
N HIS A 466 -9.09 5.12 -15.10
CA HIS A 466 -8.64 6.50 -14.99
C HIS A 466 -7.20 6.56 -14.47
N LYS A 467 -6.57 7.73 -14.57
CA LYS A 467 -5.36 8.00 -13.79
C LYS A 467 -5.71 8.26 -12.32
N PRO A 468 -4.78 8.02 -11.35
CA PRO A 468 -5.07 8.22 -9.93
C PRO A 468 -5.61 9.61 -9.59
N GLY A 469 -4.97 10.66 -10.08
CA GLY A 469 -5.40 12.04 -9.86
C GLY A 469 -6.76 12.37 -10.49
N GLU A 470 -7.10 11.79 -11.64
CA GLU A 470 -8.41 11.95 -12.30
C GLU A 470 -9.50 11.26 -11.49
N LEU A 471 -9.27 10.01 -11.07
CA LEU A 471 -10.19 9.26 -10.23
C LEU A 471 -10.45 9.99 -8.91
N LEU A 472 -9.39 10.43 -8.23
CA LEU A 472 -9.50 11.14 -6.97
C LEU A 472 -10.27 12.46 -7.13
N THR A 473 -9.92 13.27 -8.14
CA THR A 473 -10.63 14.53 -8.42
C THR A 473 -12.11 14.31 -8.71
N SER A 474 -12.45 13.25 -9.44
CA SER A 474 -13.84 12.86 -9.71
C SER A 474 -14.59 12.47 -8.43
N ALA A 475 -13.98 11.64 -7.60
CA ALA A 475 -14.57 11.17 -6.34
C ALA A 475 -14.78 12.30 -5.33
N LEU A 476 -13.83 13.22 -5.25
CA LEU A 476 -13.86 14.37 -4.34
C LEU A 476 -14.76 15.52 -4.84
N GLY A 477 -15.02 15.58 -6.16
CA GLY A 477 -15.65 16.73 -6.80
C GLY A 477 -14.77 17.99 -6.80
N GLY A 478 -13.45 17.84 -6.62
CA GLY A 478 -12.48 18.94 -6.54
C GLY A 478 -11.05 18.46 -6.32
N ALA A 479 -10.15 19.39 -6.06
CA ALA A 479 -8.74 19.07 -5.82
C ALA A 479 -8.53 18.36 -4.48
N PHE A 480 -7.45 17.56 -4.42
CA PHE A 480 -6.96 17.01 -3.16
C PHE A 480 -6.46 18.12 -2.23
N ASP A 481 -6.84 18.05 -0.95
CA ASP A 481 -6.40 18.96 0.11
C ASP A 481 -6.00 18.19 1.36
N PRO A 482 -4.71 18.18 1.72
CA PRO A 482 -4.21 17.49 2.90
C PRO A 482 -4.75 18.03 4.24
N ALA A 483 -5.38 19.20 4.25
CA ALA A 483 -5.98 19.78 5.45
C ALA A 483 -7.05 18.86 6.06
N TYR A 484 -7.81 18.14 5.25
CA TYR A 484 -8.80 17.17 5.76
C TYR A 484 -8.19 16.10 6.67
N TYR A 485 -7.00 15.62 6.33
CA TYR A 485 -6.31 14.62 7.15
C TYR A 485 -5.78 15.23 8.45
N THR A 486 -5.18 16.40 8.39
CA THR A 486 -4.67 17.06 9.60
C THR A 486 -5.79 17.52 10.52
N ASP A 487 -6.91 18.01 9.98
CA ASP A 487 -8.12 18.36 10.76
C ASP A 487 -8.68 17.12 11.48
N TYR A 488 -8.76 15.99 10.77
CA TYR A 488 -9.17 14.72 11.35
C TYR A 488 -8.27 14.30 12.51
N LEU A 489 -6.96 14.34 12.32
CA LEU A 489 -6.00 14.01 13.39
C LEU A 489 -6.14 14.95 14.60
N GLU A 490 -6.20 16.25 14.38
CA GLU A 490 -6.36 17.22 15.45
C GLU A 490 -7.67 17.02 16.21
N GLN A 491 -8.77 16.74 15.53
CA GLN A 491 -10.05 16.47 16.16
C GLN A 491 -10.03 15.19 17.00
N LYS A 492 -9.59 14.07 16.40
CA LYS A 492 -9.56 12.75 17.07
C LYS A 492 -8.64 12.74 18.28
N PHE A 493 -7.42 13.17 18.10
CA PHE A 493 -6.41 13.15 19.15
C PHE A 493 -6.58 14.32 20.15
N GLY A 494 -7.21 15.41 19.71
CA GLY A 494 -7.69 16.47 20.59
C GLY A 494 -8.70 15.95 21.62
N GLU A 495 -9.67 15.12 21.18
CA GLU A 495 -10.63 14.46 22.07
C GLU A 495 -9.94 13.47 23.03
N ILE A 496 -9.04 12.62 22.51
CA ILE A 496 -8.36 11.58 23.29
C ILE A 496 -7.46 12.20 24.38
N TYR A 497 -6.72 13.25 24.08
CA TYR A 497 -5.73 13.84 24.99
C TYR A 497 -6.20 15.12 25.70
N GLY A 498 -7.37 15.66 25.34
CA GLY A 498 -7.94 16.88 25.97
C GLY A 498 -7.12 18.14 25.60
N ILE A 499 -6.78 18.33 24.32
CA ILE A 499 -5.98 19.45 23.81
C ILE A 499 -6.72 20.27 22.76
#